data_f233794525142af15532ff4571e53fc8
#
_entry.id   f233794525142af15532ff4571e53fc8
#
_cell.length_a   1.000
_cell.length_b   1.000
_cell.length_c   1.000
_cell.angle_alpha   90.00
_cell.angle_beta   90.00
_cell.angle_gamma   90.00
#
_symmetry.space_group_name_H-M   'P 1'
#
loop_
_entity.id
_entity.type
_entity.pdbx_description
1 polymer ?
#
loop_
_entity_poly.entity_id
_entity_poly.type
_entity_poly.pdbx_seq_one_letter_code
_entity_poly.pdbx_strand_id
1 'polypeptide(L)'
;MGLFDIFKKQPRADNSLKTTVIPLNGGSSTSFDSINKISYASDILVQAIRCKANEFKKLVPKHVRVHGDEKTVVNSRINYLLNEPNDYMTASDFLEKITILLELNRNVYIYPAYHYDDKANRVYDALYPLMPAAVNVVKDSTNRLFYRFQFENGYNITLPTNDIIHWKKDYGVQEYFGGNGLNDSKNVNASLAYYDTLCKGVAKALNASYQINGLLKINTMLSTDKQDAERDRFVAKLQNNESGIMVTDFKTEYVNMPRDVKLVDAETIKFMYNNVLRSTGTPLAILNGDYTKIQKEAYYEHALEADIKSLGEVMTRVLFTAREKECGNKILFYPKDINFMTVDEKIKLAQVAMPAGALTKDEFRELFGYEPLPDGEGKKISQGYNTLLNVNTDEEEKEKNE
;
A
#
# COMPACT_ATOMS: atom_id res chain seq x y z
N MET A 1 -20.45 -17.58 -2.08
CA MET A 1 -21.40 -16.56 -1.62
C MET A 1 -20.85 -15.21 -2.04
N GLY A 2 -21.56 -14.43 -2.86
CA GLY A 2 -21.04 -13.14 -3.32
C GLY A 2 -21.09 -12.08 -2.23
N LEU A 3 -20.19 -11.07 -2.28
CA LEU A 3 -20.13 -9.93 -1.35
C LEU A 3 -21.54 -9.31 -1.13
N PHE A 4 -22.37 -9.28 -2.18
CA PHE A 4 -23.72 -8.72 -2.14
C PHE A 4 -24.77 -9.60 -1.43
N ASP A 5 -24.52 -10.91 -1.27
CA ASP A 5 -25.42 -11.81 -0.51
C ASP A 5 -25.31 -11.57 0.98
N ILE A 6 -24.21 -11.03 1.44
CA ILE A 6 -23.97 -10.66 2.84
C ILE A 6 -24.93 -9.54 3.26
N PHE A 7 -25.14 -8.56 2.38
CA PHE A 7 -26.07 -7.45 2.62
C PHE A 7 -27.55 -7.87 2.64
N LYS A 8 -27.88 -9.03 2.04
CA LYS A 8 -29.26 -9.57 2.06
C LYS A 8 -29.63 -10.24 3.37
N LYS A 9 -28.67 -10.76 4.12
CA LYS A 9 -28.89 -11.50 5.38
C LYS A 9 -28.97 -10.61 6.62
N GLN A 10 -28.60 -9.34 6.52
CA GLN A 10 -28.68 -8.43 7.65
C GLN A 10 -30.10 -7.84 7.81
N PRO A 11 -30.53 -7.55 9.06
CA PRO A 11 -31.75 -6.79 9.27
C PRO A 11 -31.58 -5.46 8.54
N ARG A 12 -32.28 -5.30 7.43
CA ARG A 12 -32.26 -4.10 6.61
C ARG A 12 -32.53 -2.91 7.51
N ALA A 13 -31.65 -1.94 7.57
CA ALA A 13 -32.03 -0.60 7.91
C ALA A 13 -33.24 -0.29 7.01
N ASP A 14 -34.38 -0.07 7.63
CA ASP A 14 -35.69 -0.03 7.01
C ASP A 14 -35.65 0.89 5.77
N ASN A 15 -35.81 0.33 4.59
CA ASN A 15 -35.89 1.08 3.34
C ASN A 15 -37.16 1.95 3.25
N SER A 16 -38.00 1.90 4.29
CA SER A 16 -39.23 2.70 4.43
C SER A 16 -39.01 4.10 5.02
N LEU A 17 -37.77 4.45 5.41
CA LEU A 17 -37.47 5.81 5.81
C LEU A 17 -37.72 6.73 4.61
N LYS A 18 -38.81 7.51 4.67
CA LYS A 18 -39.06 8.67 3.82
C LYS A 18 -37.97 9.70 4.12
N THR A 19 -36.75 9.40 3.68
CA THR A 19 -35.60 10.25 3.83
C THR A 19 -35.62 11.27 2.73
N THR A 20 -35.77 12.52 3.07
CA THR A 20 -35.39 13.60 2.18
C THR A 20 -33.88 13.57 2.11
N VAL A 21 -33.35 12.86 1.12
CA VAL A 21 -31.92 12.73 0.88
C VAL A 21 -31.38 14.09 0.45
N ILE A 22 -30.75 14.80 1.36
CA ILE A 22 -30.02 16.03 1.02
C ILE A 22 -28.58 15.63 0.79
N PRO A 23 -28.07 15.65 -0.46
CA PRO A 23 -26.66 15.39 -0.72
C PRO A 23 -25.83 16.52 -0.10
N LEU A 24 -25.00 16.18 0.90
CA LEU A 24 -24.12 17.13 1.58
C LEU A 24 -22.93 17.57 0.70
N ASN A 25 -22.67 16.85 -0.38
CA ASN A 25 -21.52 17.08 -1.25
C ASN A 25 -21.74 18.12 -2.34
N GLY A 26 -22.80 18.92 -2.32
CA GLY A 26 -23.08 19.87 -3.40
C GLY A 26 -23.20 19.21 -4.79
N GLY A 27 -23.54 17.90 -4.85
CA GLY A 27 -23.67 17.13 -6.08
C GLY A 27 -22.39 16.41 -6.52
N SER A 28 -21.26 16.58 -5.84
CA SER A 28 -20.03 15.84 -6.18
C SER A 28 -20.03 14.47 -5.46
N SER A 29 -19.92 13.40 -6.23
CA SER A 29 -19.64 12.05 -5.74
C SER A 29 -18.13 11.82 -5.80
N THR A 30 -17.59 11.13 -4.80
CA THR A 30 -16.19 10.65 -4.86
C THR A 30 -16.18 9.41 -5.75
N SER A 31 -15.50 9.47 -6.89
CA SER A 31 -15.24 8.29 -7.73
C SER A 31 -14.10 7.46 -7.15
N PHE A 32 -14.19 6.16 -7.35
CA PHE A 32 -13.18 5.21 -6.88
C PHE A 32 -12.53 4.49 -8.05
N ASP A 33 -11.21 4.39 -7.96
CA ASP A 33 -10.41 3.70 -8.96
C ASP A 33 -9.81 2.42 -8.43
N SER A 34 -9.75 1.42 -9.29
CA SER A 34 -8.98 0.20 -9.08
C SER A 34 -7.62 0.32 -9.77
N ILE A 35 -6.61 -0.43 -9.32
CA ILE A 35 -5.28 -0.48 -9.95
C ILE A 35 -5.37 -0.69 -11.47
N ASN A 36 -6.32 -1.49 -11.94
CA ASN A 36 -6.49 -1.79 -13.35
C ASN A 36 -7.06 -0.63 -14.19
N LYS A 37 -7.72 0.34 -13.55
CA LYS A 37 -8.22 1.56 -14.22
C LYS A 37 -7.18 2.66 -14.31
N ILE A 38 -6.08 2.56 -13.58
CA ILE A 38 -4.96 3.48 -13.68
C ILE A 38 -4.18 3.10 -14.95
N SER A 39 -4.82 3.32 -16.09
CA SER A 39 -4.27 3.12 -17.45
C SER A 39 -2.99 3.93 -17.69
N TYR A 40 -2.72 4.91 -16.86
CA TYR A 40 -1.57 5.80 -16.89
C TYR A 40 -0.72 5.75 -15.60
N ALA A 41 -1.02 4.82 -14.68
CA ALA A 41 -0.13 4.64 -13.55
C ALA A 41 1.20 4.19 -14.14
N SER A 42 2.12 5.12 -14.22
CA SER A 42 3.48 4.77 -14.54
C SER A 42 3.86 3.64 -13.58
N ASP A 43 4.59 2.69 -14.10
CA ASP A 43 5.12 1.55 -13.35
C ASP A 43 5.67 1.97 -11.98
N ILE A 44 6.22 3.18 -11.91
CA ILE A 44 6.77 3.83 -10.74
C ILE A 44 5.74 4.02 -9.62
N LEU A 45 4.56 4.57 -9.95
CA LEU A 45 3.52 4.84 -8.97
C LEU A 45 2.98 3.53 -8.38
N VAL A 46 2.75 2.54 -9.24
CA VAL A 46 2.30 1.21 -8.82
C VAL A 46 3.35 0.54 -7.93
N GLN A 47 4.63 0.63 -8.29
CA GLN A 47 5.73 0.08 -7.48
C GLN A 47 5.84 0.77 -6.12
N ALA A 48 5.71 2.11 -6.07
CA ALA A 48 5.74 2.86 -4.82
C ALA A 48 4.57 2.50 -3.89
N ILE A 49 3.35 2.37 -4.43
CA ILE A 49 2.17 1.93 -3.69
C ILE A 49 2.35 0.51 -3.15
N ARG A 50 2.84 -0.42 -4.00
CA ARG A 50 3.11 -1.80 -3.58
C ARG A 50 4.19 -1.88 -2.51
N CYS A 51 5.24 -1.07 -2.62
CA CYS A 51 6.29 -0.99 -1.59
C CYS A 51 5.68 -0.62 -0.23
N LYS A 52 4.82 0.39 -0.18
CA LYS A 52 4.11 0.79 1.03
C LYS A 52 3.17 -0.30 1.54
N ALA A 53 2.39 -0.92 0.65
CA ALA A 53 1.49 -2.01 1.00
C ALA A 53 2.23 -3.22 1.59
N ASN A 54 3.42 -3.53 1.08
CA ASN A 54 4.28 -4.59 1.61
C ASN A 54 4.75 -4.31 3.05
N GLU A 55 4.98 -3.05 3.43
CA GLU A 55 5.29 -2.72 4.82
C GLU A 55 4.04 -2.92 5.72
N PHE A 56 2.85 -2.54 5.24
CA PHE A 56 1.60 -2.79 5.97
C PHE A 56 1.28 -4.29 6.16
N LYS A 57 1.61 -5.14 5.19
CA LYS A 57 1.45 -6.62 5.30
C LYS A 57 2.19 -7.22 6.49
N LYS A 58 3.27 -6.58 6.93
CA LYS A 58 4.12 -7.06 8.04
C LYS A 58 3.57 -6.70 9.41
N LEU A 59 2.56 -5.82 9.47
CA LEU A 59 1.95 -5.39 10.72
C LEU A 59 1.15 -6.52 11.36
N VAL A 60 1.25 -6.61 12.66
CA VAL A 60 0.46 -7.57 13.46
C VAL A 60 -0.62 -6.80 14.21
N PRO A 61 -1.88 -6.94 13.81
CA PRO A 61 -3.00 -6.33 14.52
C PRO A 61 -3.27 -7.05 15.83
N LYS A 62 -3.49 -6.31 16.91
CA LYS A 62 -3.84 -6.87 18.21
C LYS A 62 -4.94 -6.05 18.89
N HIS A 63 -5.87 -6.74 19.53
CA HIS A 63 -6.78 -6.13 20.49
C HIS A 63 -6.03 -5.98 21.82
N VAL A 64 -5.92 -4.75 22.28
CA VAL A 64 -5.20 -4.41 23.51
C VAL A 64 -6.13 -3.66 24.45
N ARG A 65 -6.04 -3.97 25.74
CA ARG A 65 -6.66 -3.17 26.79
C ARG A 65 -5.58 -2.36 27.49
N VAL A 66 -5.80 -1.07 27.54
CA VAL A 66 -4.90 -0.11 28.21
C VAL A 66 -5.49 0.28 29.55
N HIS A 67 -4.76 0.04 30.64
CA HIS A 67 -5.16 0.40 31.98
C HIS A 67 -4.02 1.19 32.64
N GLY A 68 -4.13 2.51 32.68
CA GLY A 68 -2.99 3.35 33.02
C GLY A 68 -1.84 3.16 32.02
N ASP A 69 -0.68 2.78 32.53
CA ASP A 69 0.51 2.50 31.70
C ASP A 69 0.61 1.06 31.19
N GLU A 70 -0.23 0.16 31.72
CA GLU A 70 -0.21 -1.24 31.34
C GLU A 70 -1.01 -1.49 30.05
N LYS A 71 -0.42 -2.27 29.14
CA LYS A 71 -1.04 -2.72 27.89
C LYS A 71 -1.10 -4.25 27.88
N THR A 72 -2.33 -4.78 27.94
CA THR A 72 -2.56 -6.24 27.94
C THR A 72 -3.20 -6.65 26.63
N VAL A 73 -2.65 -7.64 25.96
CA VAL A 73 -3.29 -8.26 24.77
C VAL A 73 -4.49 -9.08 25.22
N VAL A 74 -5.65 -8.79 24.63
CA VAL A 74 -6.89 -9.48 24.96
C VAL A 74 -7.19 -10.53 23.89
N ASN A 75 -7.27 -11.79 24.29
CA ASN A 75 -7.68 -12.87 23.40
C ASN A 75 -9.21 -12.84 23.26
N SER A 76 -9.71 -12.04 22.34
CA SER A 76 -11.13 -11.81 22.10
C SER A 76 -11.51 -12.22 20.68
N ARG A 77 -12.82 -12.31 20.41
CA ARG A 77 -13.31 -12.49 19.04
C ARG A 77 -12.83 -11.41 18.07
N ILE A 78 -12.68 -10.17 18.55
CA ILE A 78 -12.11 -9.08 17.73
C ILE A 78 -10.66 -9.37 17.38
N ASN A 79 -9.86 -9.89 18.32
CA ASN A 79 -8.48 -10.28 18.03
C ASN A 79 -8.42 -11.40 16.98
N TYR A 80 -9.34 -12.38 17.04
CA TYR A 80 -9.47 -13.40 16.01
C TYR A 80 -9.83 -12.79 14.65
N LEU A 81 -10.85 -11.92 14.62
CA LEU A 81 -11.31 -11.22 13.42
C LEU A 81 -10.22 -10.38 12.74
N LEU A 82 -9.32 -9.79 13.52
CA LEU A 82 -8.20 -9.02 12.99
C LEU A 82 -7.17 -9.89 12.29
N ASN A 83 -7.00 -11.14 12.72
CA ASN A 83 -6.07 -12.10 12.12
C ASN A 83 -6.72 -12.90 10.96
N GLU A 84 -8.03 -13.12 11.02
CA GLU A 84 -8.83 -13.76 9.98
C GLU A 84 -10.01 -12.86 9.61
N PRO A 85 -9.78 -11.83 8.79
CA PRO A 85 -10.79 -10.80 8.53
C PRO A 85 -12.00 -11.31 7.74
N ASN A 86 -11.83 -12.30 6.88
CA ASN A 86 -12.94 -12.94 6.13
C ASN A 86 -12.47 -14.23 5.46
N ASP A 87 -13.40 -14.99 4.89
CA ASP A 87 -13.17 -16.29 4.24
C ASP A 87 -12.25 -16.25 3.01
N TYR A 88 -11.97 -15.06 2.47
CA TYR A 88 -11.23 -14.90 1.20
C TYR A 88 -9.84 -14.29 1.38
N MET A 89 -9.56 -13.69 2.53
CA MET A 89 -8.35 -12.89 2.76
C MET A 89 -7.73 -13.22 4.10
N THR A 90 -6.43 -13.44 4.09
CA THR A 90 -5.62 -13.42 5.31
C THR A 90 -5.49 -11.99 5.84
N ALA A 91 -5.02 -11.81 7.08
CA ALA A 91 -4.72 -10.48 7.62
C ALA A 91 -3.76 -9.69 6.72
N SER A 92 -2.73 -10.35 6.19
CA SER A 92 -1.76 -9.74 5.29
C SER A 92 -2.39 -9.27 3.98
N ASP A 93 -3.23 -10.09 3.35
CA ASP A 93 -3.93 -9.72 2.10
C ASP A 93 -4.92 -8.58 2.32
N PHE A 94 -5.60 -8.61 3.46
CA PHE A 94 -6.52 -7.55 3.85
C PHE A 94 -5.78 -6.21 4.02
N LEU A 95 -4.67 -6.19 4.76
CA LEU A 95 -3.85 -5.01 4.98
C LEU A 95 -3.26 -4.48 3.66
N GLU A 96 -2.77 -5.36 2.79
CA GLU A 96 -2.31 -4.98 1.46
C GLU A 96 -3.41 -4.27 0.67
N LYS A 97 -4.59 -4.90 0.58
CA LYS A 97 -5.72 -4.38 -0.19
C LYS A 97 -6.19 -3.02 0.31
N ILE A 98 -6.39 -2.86 1.62
CA ILE A 98 -6.86 -1.58 2.17
C ILE A 98 -5.82 -0.47 2.01
N THR A 99 -4.52 -0.80 2.11
CA THR A 99 -3.44 0.18 1.90
C THR A 99 -3.37 0.62 0.44
N ILE A 100 -3.49 -0.29 -0.51
CA ILE A 100 -3.55 0.04 -1.93
C ILE A 100 -4.75 0.96 -2.21
N LEU A 101 -5.92 0.62 -1.69
CA LEU A 101 -7.13 1.44 -1.86
C LEU A 101 -6.98 2.83 -1.23
N LEU A 102 -6.31 2.93 -0.08
CA LEU A 102 -6.05 4.21 0.57
C LEU A 102 -5.14 5.10 -0.28
N GLU A 103 -4.04 4.56 -0.80
CA GLU A 103 -3.12 5.33 -1.62
C GLU A 103 -3.75 5.78 -2.94
N LEU A 104 -4.64 4.96 -3.53
CA LEU A 104 -5.33 5.30 -4.77
C LEU A 104 -6.43 6.34 -4.57
N ASN A 105 -7.28 6.13 -3.56
CA ASN A 105 -8.55 6.85 -3.43
C ASN A 105 -8.58 7.83 -2.25
N ARG A 106 -7.55 7.80 -1.38
CA ARG A 106 -7.50 8.56 -0.13
C ARG A 106 -8.66 8.28 0.84
N ASN A 107 -9.53 7.35 0.48
CA ASN A 107 -10.69 6.92 1.23
C ASN A 107 -10.84 5.41 1.10
N VAL A 108 -10.96 4.72 2.22
CA VAL A 108 -11.22 3.27 2.27
C VAL A 108 -12.43 3.02 3.14
N TYR A 109 -13.34 2.21 2.63
CA TYR A 109 -14.53 1.80 3.35
C TYR A 109 -14.45 0.31 3.62
N ILE A 110 -14.55 -0.07 4.89
CA ILE A 110 -14.55 -1.46 5.32
C ILE A 110 -15.90 -1.70 6.00
N TYR A 111 -16.61 -2.69 5.52
CA TYR A 111 -17.87 -3.11 6.10
C TYR A 111 -17.63 -4.23 7.11
N PRO A 112 -17.86 -3.98 8.41
CA PRO A 112 -17.85 -5.03 9.42
C PRO A 112 -19.19 -5.75 9.41
N ALA A 113 -19.21 -6.97 8.89
CA ALA A 113 -20.41 -7.81 8.97
C ALA A 113 -20.61 -8.27 10.41
N TYR A 114 -21.85 -8.20 10.89
CA TYR A 114 -22.18 -8.56 12.25
C TYR A 114 -23.56 -9.23 12.33
N HIS A 115 -23.77 -9.96 13.39
CA HIS A 115 -25.10 -10.41 13.83
C HIS A 115 -25.36 -9.97 15.28
N TYR A 116 -26.60 -10.08 15.72
CA TYR A 116 -26.93 -9.84 17.11
C TYR A 116 -26.96 -11.16 17.87
N ASP A 117 -26.32 -11.19 19.04
CA ASP A 117 -26.44 -12.29 19.99
C ASP A 117 -27.79 -12.28 20.71
N ASP A 118 -28.07 -13.30 21.53
CA ASP A 118 -29.31 -13.42 22.32
C ASP A 118 -29.52 -12.25 23.29
N LYS A 119 -28.47 -11.49 23.59
CA LYS A 119 -28.48 -10.31 24.48
C LYS A 119 -28.56 -9.00 23.70
N ALA A 120 -28.83 -9.05 22.41
CA ALA A 120 -28.84 -7.92 21.48
C ALA A 120 -27.52 -7.14 21.39
N ASN A 121 -26.36 -7.78 21.70
CA ASN A 121 -25.04 -7.22 21.43
C ASN A 121 -24.61 -7.51 20.00
N ARG A 122 -23.86 -6.60 19.40
CA ARG A 122 -23.26 -6.82 18.07
C ARG A 122 -22.07 -7.76 18.18
N VAL A 123 -22.10 -8.84 17.44
CA VAL A 123 -20.99 -9.77 17.27
C VAL A 123 -20.49 -9.67 15.84
N TYR A 124 -19.26 -9.24 15.67
CA TYR A 124 -18.67 -9.09 14.35
C TYR A 124 -18.14 -10.43 13.82
N ASP A 125 -18.48 -10.73 12.57
CA ASP A 125 -18.16 -11.99 11.91
C ASP A 125 -17.05 -11.86 10.88
N ALA A 126 -17.05 -10.75 10.12
CA ALA A 126 -16.05 -10.54 9.05
C ALA A 126 -15.86 -9.06 8.75
N LEU A 127 -14.72 -8.73 8.12
CA LEU A 127 -14.37 -7.40 7.62
C LEU A 127 -14.23 -7.45 6.09
N TYR A 128 -15.04 -6.67 5.38
CA TYR A 128 -15.02 -6.62 3.91
C TYR A 128 -14.62 -5.25 3.41
N PRO A 129 -13.47 -5.11 2.73
CA PRO A 129 -13.14 -3.88 2.03
C PRO A 129 -14.09 -3.66 0.86
N LEU A 130 -14.80 -2.53 0.86
CA LEU A 130 -15.72 -2.16 -0.20
C LEU A 130 -14.98 -1.47 -1.35
N MET A 131 -15.39 -1.77 -2.57
CA MET A 131 -14.90 -1.12 -3.79
C MET A 131 -16.10 -0.52 -4.54
N PRO A 132 -16.68 0.58 -4.06
CA PRO A 132 -17.76 1.26 -4.76
C PRO A 132 -17.23 2.03 -5.98
N ALA A 133 -18.08 2.25 -6.98
CA ALA A 133 -17.78 3.17 -8.09
C ALA A 133 -17.91 4.64 -7.64
N ALA A 134 -18.87 4.92 -6.74
CA ALA A 134 -19.03 6.26 -6.16
C ALA A 134 -19.62 6.16 -4.75
N VAL A 135 -19.30 7.15 -3.91
CA VAL A 135 -19.84 7.29 -2.56
C VAL A 135 -20.36 8.70 -2.35
N ASN A 136 -21.59 8.79 -1.84
CA ASN A 136 -22.22 10.04 -1.46
C ASN A 136 -22.57 10.03 0.03
N VAL A 137 -22.36 11.16 0.70
CA VAL A 137 -22.85 11.35 2.06
C VAL A 137 -24.25 11.95 1.99
N VAL A 138 -25.17 11.31 2.63
CA VAL A 138 -26.56 11.71 2.67
C VAL A 138 -27.01 11.88 4.13
N LYS A 139 -27.97 12.77 4.35
CA LYS A 139 -28.50 13.09 5.66
C LYS A 139 -29.97 12.72 5.74
N ASP A 140 -30.37 12.14 6.85
CA ASP A 140 -31.75 11.84 7.16
C ASP A 140 -32.45 13.09 7.71
N SER A 141 -33.80 13.06 7.75
CA SER A 141 -34.64 14.06 8.41
C SER A 141 -34.32 14.29 9.89
N THR A 142 -33.69 13.29 10.53
CA THR A 142 -33.24 13.34 11.94
C THR A 142 -31.78 13.81 12.08
N ASN A 143 -31.17 14.36 11.03
CA ASN A 143 -29.77 14.80 11.01
C ASN A 143 -28.73 13.68 11.11
N ARG A 144 -29.09 12.42 10.98
CA ARG A 144 -28.14 11.29 10.95
C ARG A 144 -27.49 11.20 9.60
N LEU A 145 -26.19 10.87 9.59
CA LEU A 145 -25.39 10.74 8.38
C LEU A 145 -25.33 9.28 7.91
N PHE A 146 -25.42 9.12 6.60
CA PHE A 146 -25.35 7.83 5.93
C PHE A 146 -24.39 7.92 4.75
N TYR A 147 -23.72 6.82 4.44
CA TYR A 147 -23.01 6.63 3.18
C TYR A 147 -23.91 5.91 2.18
N ARG A 148 -24.09 6.49 1.00
CA ARG A 148 -24.73 5.84 -0.14
C ARG A 148 -23.63 5.37 -1.08
N PHE A 149 -23.46 4.05 -1.15
CA PHE A 149 -22.51 3.38 -2.02
C PHE A 149 -23.18 3.02 -3.33
N GLN A 150 -22.51 3.32 -4.44
CA GLN A 150 -22.90 2.91 -5.79
C GLN A 150 -21.83 1.97 -6.32
N PHE A 151 -22.20 0.77 -6.74
CA PHE A 151 -21.27 -0.22 -7.29
C PHE A 151 -21.39 -0.31 -8.80
N GLU A 152 -20.34 -0.78 -9.49
CA GLU A 152 -20.28 -0.88 -10.95
C GLU A 152 -21.38 -1.77 -11.56
N ASN A 153 -21.84 -2.77 -10.80
CA ASN A 153 -22.95 -3.65 -11.21
C ASN A 153 -24.33 -3.01 -11.05
N GLY A 154 -24.43 -1.71 -10.76
CA GLY A 154 -25.68 -0.98 -10.56
C GLY A 154 -26.31 -1.18 -9.19
N TYR A 155 -25.71 -1.98 -8.29
CA TYR A 155 -26.22 -2.16 -6.92
C TYR A 155 -25.92 -0.90 -6.09
N ASN A 156 -26.95 -0.44 -5.36
CA ASN A 156 -26.83 0.71 -4.47
C ASN A 156 -27.24 0.31 -3.05
N ILE A 157 -26.44 0.73 -2.08
CA ILE A 157 -26.75 0.52 -0.66
C ILE A 157 -26.49 1.78 0.14
N THR A 158 -27.33 2.04 1.11
CA THR A 158 -27.17 3.15 2.06
C THR A 158 -26.98 2.58 3.45
N LEU A 159 -25.88 2.94 4.10
CA LEU A 159 -25.49 2.44 5.42
C LEU A 159 -25.18 3.61 6.36
N PRO A 160 -25.48 3.49 7.66
CA PRO A 160 -25.11 4.49 8.66
C PRO A 160 -23.60 4.69 8.70
N THR A 161 -23.13 5.91 8.87
CA THR A 161 -21.69 6.21 8.95
C THR A 161 -21.02 5.51 10.13
N ASN A 162 -21.75 5.22 11.20
CA ASN A 162 -21.21 4.53 12.38
C ASN A 162 -21.04 3.02 12.19
N ASP A 163 -21.65 2.45 11.15
CA ASP A 163 -21.56 1.01 10.85
C ASP A 163 -20.49 0.71 9.78
N ILE A 164 -19.72 1.72 9.37
CA ILE A 164 -18.66 1.61 8.36
C ILE A 164 -17.36 2.09 8.97
N ILE A 165 -16.31 1.30 8.83
CA ILE A 165 -14.96 1.72 9.12
C ILE A 165 -14.50 2.53 7.91
N HIS A 166 -14.39 3.86 8.07
CA HIS A 166 -13.96 4.76 7.04
C HIS A 166 -12.55 5.28 7.36
N TRP A 167 -11.56 4.72 6.69
CA TRP A 167 -10.17 5.14 6.81
C TRP A 167 -9.85 6.20 5.75
N LYS A 168 -9.38 7.37 6.21
CA LYS A 168 -9.19 8.58 5.41
C LYS A 168 -7.74 9.04 5.46
N LYS A 169 -7.28 9.62 4.36
CA LYS A 169 -5.97 10.24 4.24
C LYS A 169 -6.08 11.55 3.46
N ASP A 170 -5.19 12.51 3.76
CA ASP A 170 -5.07 13.79 3.06
C ASP A 170 -6.39 14.55 3.02
N TYR A 171 -6.81 15.14 4.14
CA TYR A 171 -8.06 15.90 4.22
C TYR A 171 -8.10 17.03 3.20
N GLY A 172 -9.18 17.05 2.41
CA GLY A 172 -9.50 18.12 1.49
C GLY A 172 -10.37 19.21 2.13
N VAL A 173 -11.18 19.86 1.29
CA VAL A 173 -12.11 20.92 1.71
C VAL A 173 -13.29 20.36 2.51
N GLN A 174 -13.61 19.08 2.35
CA GLN A 174 -14.78 18.44 2.96
C GLN A 174 -14.38 17.56 4.15
N GLU A 175 -15.08 17.73 5.28
CA GLU A 175 -14.82 17.00 6.52
C GLU A 175 -15.18 15.51 6.46
N TYR A 176 -16.10 15.14 5.56
CA TYR A 176 -16.64 13.77 5.48
C TYR A 176 -15.74 12.82 4.71
N PHE A 177 -14.89 13.34 3.84
CA PHE A 177 -14.00 12.54 3.00
C PHE A 177 -12.53 12.87 3.28
N GLY A 178 -11.66 11.95 2.91
CA GLY A 178 -10.25 12.25 2.71
C GLY A 178 -10.03 13.12 1.47
N GLY A 179 -8.80 13.33 1.09
CA GLY A 179 -8.44 14.05 -0.13
C GLY A 179 -8.98 13.35 -1.38
N ASN A 180 -8.84 14.02 -2.50
CA ASN A 180 -9.09 13.41 -3.79
C ASN A 180 -8.04 12.34 -4.06
N GLY A 181 -8.43 11.25 -4.72
CA GLY A 181 -7.53 10.19 -5.11
C GLY A 181 -6.36 10.68 -5.96
N LEU A 182 -5.36 9.84 -6.14
CA LEU A 182 -4.19 10.18 -6.96
C LEU A 182 -4.57 10.57 -8.39
N ASN A 183 -5.63 9.97 -8.93
CA ASN A 183 -6.13 10.31 -10.26
C ASN A 183 -6.71 11.72 -10.39
N ASP A 184 -7.24 12.28 -9.30
CA ASP A 184 -7.75 13.66 -9.29
C ASP A 184 -6.67 14.68 -8.90
N SER A 185 -5.49 14.25 -8.51
CA SER A 185 -4.39 15.13 -8.18
C SER A 185 -3.78 15.72 -9.46
N LYS A 186 -4.15 16.97 -9.77
CA LYS A 186 -3.65 17.69 -10.94
C LYS A 186 -2.12 17.71 -11.02
N ASN A 187 -1.45 17.84 -9.88
CA ASN A 187 0.01 17.91 -9.83
C ASN A 187 0.67 16.56 -10.14
N VAL A 188 0.12 15.46 -9.59
CA VAL A 188 0.64 14.11 -9.84
C VAL A 188 0.39 13.72 -11.29
N ASN A 189 -0.81 13.97 -11.80
CA ASN A 189 -1.16 13.68 -13.19
C ASN A 189 -0.32 14.49 -14.18
N ALA A 190 -0.04 15.76 -13.91
CA ALA A 190 0.87 16.56 -14.72
C ALA A 190 2.28 15.97 -14.72
N SER A 191 2.82 15.60 -13.55
CA SER A 191 4.15 15.01 -13.44
C SER A 191 4.25 13.66 -14.16
N LEU A 192 3.22 12.82 -14.08
CA LEU A 192 3.14 11.55 -14.79
C LEU A 192 3.05 11.76 -16.30
N ALA A 193 2.22 12.72 -16.77
CA ALA A 193 2.10 13.04 -18.19
C ALA A 193 3.42 13.58 -18.77
N TYR A 194 4.13 14.41 -18.03
CA TYR A 194 5.46 14.88 -18.43
C TYR A 194 6.45 13.74 -18.51
N TYR A 195 6.50 12.87 -17.50
CA TYR A 195 7.37 11.70 -17.49
C TYR A 195 7.11 10.76 -18.68
N ASP A 196 5.84 10.45 -18.96
CA ASP A 196 5.45 9.63 -20.12
C ASP A 196 5.86 10.28 -21.44
N THR A 197 5.66 11.59 -21.55
CA THR A 197 6.08 12.36 -22.73
C THR A 197 7.60 12.32 -22.91
N LEU A 198 8.36 12.45 -21.84
CA LEU A 198 9.83 12.35 -21.87
C LEU A 198 10.29 10.93 -22.29
N CYS A 199 9.70 9.88 -21.73
CA CYS A 199 10.01 8.50 -22.11
C CYS A 199 9.70 8.23 -23.58
N LYS A 200 8.54 8.70 -24.07
CA LYS A 200 8.17 8.63 -25.50
C LYS A 200 9.13 9.45 -26.39
N GLY A 201 9.58 10.60 -25.88
CA GLY A 201 10.58 11.44 -26.55
C GLY A 201 11.90 10.73 -26.71
N VAL A 202 12.41 10.12 -25.63
CA VAL A 202 13.65 9.31 -25.66
C VAL A 202 13.52 8.14 -26.62
N ALA A 203 12.41 7.40 -26.58
CA ALA A 203 12.18 6.28 -27.49
C ALA A 203 12.17 6.73 -28.98
N LYS A 204 11.52 7.86 -29.27
CA LYS A 204 11.52 8.44 -30.62
C LYS A 204 12.92 8.91 -31.04
N ALA A 205 13.66 9.52 -30.12
CA ALA A 205 15.03 9.99 -30.35
C ALA A 205 15.98 8.82 -30.64
N LEU A 206 15.88 7.73 -29.85
CA LEU A 206 16.63 6.50 -30.11
C LEU A 206 16.30 5.90 -31.47
N ASN A 207 15.00 5.74 -31.78
CA ASN A 207 14.59 5.23 -33.08
C ASN A 207 15.09 6.13 -34.24
N ALA A 208 15.05 7.44 -34.05
CA ALA A 208 15.56 8.39 -35.05
C ALA A 208 17.10 8.33 -35.19
N SER A 209 17.83 7.99 -34.13
CA SER A 209 19.29 7.86 -34.17
C SER A 209 19.75 6.62 -34.97
N TYR A 210 18.92 5.58 -35.03
CA TYR A 210 19.20 4.38 -35.82
C TYR A 210 18.74 4.53 -37.30
N GLN A 211 17.93 5.54 -37.61
CA GLN A 211 17.49 5.79 -38.98
C GLN A 211 18.56 6.58 -39.74
N ILE A 212 18.94 6.07 -40.89
CA ILE A 212 19.84 6.79 -41.80
C ILE A 212 19.03 7.93 -42.44
N ASN A 213 19.39 9.16 -42.08
CA ASN A 213 18.73 10.34 -42.62
C ASN A 213 19.69 10.99 -43.63
N GLY A 214 19.23 11.07 -44.86
CA GLY A 214 19.96 11.72 -45.91
C GLY A 214 19.08 12.12 -47.08
N LEU A 215 19.61 13.02 -47.89
CA LEU A 215 18.97 13.43 -49.14
C LEU A 215 19.61 12.66 -50.29
N LEU A 216 18.85 11.84 -50.99
CA LEU A 216 19.28 11.23 -52.26
C LEU A 216 19.02 12.20 -53.39
N LYS A 217 20.05 12.84 -53.88
CA LYS A 217 19.99 13.77 -54.99
C LYS A 217 20.18 13.02 -56.31
N ILE A 218 19.22 13.07 -57.17
CA ILE A 218 19.25 12.43 -58.50
C ILE A 218 19.41 13.50 -59.54
N ASN A 219 20.52 13.47 -60.29
CA ASN A 219 20.86 14.48 -61.29
C ASN A 219 20.15 14.30 -62.64
N THR A 220 19.01 13.64 -62.67
CA THR A 220 18.19 13.44 -63.84
C THR A 220 16.72 13.73 -63.52
N MET A 221 15.96 14.32 -64.46
CA MET A 221 14.53 14.49 -64.31
C MET A 221 13.85 13.12 -64.39
N LEU A 222 13.36 12.66 -63.24
CA LEU A 222 12.60 11.44 -63.13
C LEU A 222 11.13 11.78 -62.76
N SER A 223 10.16 10.98 -63.29
CA SER A 223 8.79 11.04 -62.81
C SER A 223 8.72 10.56 -61.34
N THR A 224 7.69 10.98 -60.60
CA THR A 224 7.52 10.67 -59.16
C THR A 224 7.60 9.17 -58.89
N ASP A 225 6.98 8.33 -59.70
CA ASP A 225 7.01 6.86 -59.57
C ASP A 225 8.42 6.27 -59.66
N LYS A 226 9.26 6.86 -60.56
CA LYS A 226 10.67 6.45 -60.70
C LYS A 226 11.56 6.97 -59.60
N GLN A 227 11.21 8.10 -59.01
CA GLN A 227 11.90 8.62 -57.80
C GLN A 227 11.66 7.71 -56.60
N ASP A 228 10.43 7.27 -56.38
CA ASP A 228 10.07 6.33 -55.33
C ASP A 228 10.74 4.97 -55.52
N ALA A 229 10.73 4.43 -56.73
CA ALA A 229 11.43 3.17 -57.03
C ALA A 229 12.96 3.23 -56.77
N GLU A 230 13.60 4.37 -57.07
CA GLU A 230 15.02 4.55 -56.84
C GLU A 230 15.35 4.75 -55.36
N ARG A 231 14.47 5.46 -54.62
CA ARG A 231 14.53 5.56 -53.15
C ARG A 231 14.45 4.16 -52.51
N ASP A 232 13.49 3.35 -52.91
CA ASP A 232 13.26 2.02 -52.36
C ASP A 232 14.43 1.05 -52.64
N ARG A 233 14.99 1.14 -53.86
CA ARG A 233 16.24 0.42 -54.20
C ARG A 233 17.42 0.84 -53.33
N PHE A 234 17.56 2.14 -53.10
CA PHE A 234 18.62 2.67 -52.29
C PHE A 234 18.52 2.24 -50.81
N VAL A 235 17.27 2.31 -50.24
CA VAL A 235 16.98 1.86 -48.89
C VAL A 235 17.22 0.36 -48.75
N ALA A 236 16.81 -0.46 -49.73
CA ALA A 236 17.08 -1.89 -49.71
C ALA A 236 18.58 -2.22 -49.75
N LYS A 237 19.36 -1.49 -50.53
CA LYS A 237 20.83 -1.64 -50.55
C LYS A 237 21.47 -1.24 -49.24
N LEU A 238 20.97 -0.19 -48.55
CA LEU A 238 21.42 0.22 -47.23
C LEU A 238 21.14 -0.80 -46.15
N GLN A 239 19.94 -1.36 -46.15
CA GLN A 239 19.51 -2.35 -45.15
C GLN A 239 20.24 -3.69 -45.29
N ASN A 240 20.58 -4.09 -46.52
CA ASN A 240 21.25 -5.35 -46.81
C ASN A 240 22.80 -5.26 -46.82
N ASN A 241 23.35 -4.09 -46.50
CA ASN A 241 24.79 -3.87 -46.57
C ASN A 241 25.43 -4.00 -45.17
N GLU A 242 25.89 -5.17 -44.86
CA GLU A 242 26.63 -5.45 -43.60
C GLU A 242 28.04 -4.82 -43.53
N SER A 243 28.59 -4.46 -44.71
CA SER A 243 29.97 -3.93 -44.77
C SER A 243 30.11 -2.42 -44.52
N GLY A 244 28.99 -1.69 -44.47
CA GLY A 244 29.01 -0.23 -44.28
C GLY A 244 29.51 0.58 -45.45
N ILE A 245 29.93 -0.06 -46.55
CA ILE A 245 30.43 0.58 -47.80
C ILE A 245 29.39 0.43 -48.89
N MET A 246 28.86 1.53 -49.42
CA MET A 246 27.90 1.53 -50.48
C MET A 246 28.49 2.17 -51.75
N VAL A 247 28.34 1.50 -52.89
CA VAL A 247 28.73 2.01 -54.19
C VAL A 247 27.47 2.61 -54.86
N THR A 248 27.57 3.88 -55.24
CA THR A 248 26.54 4.62 -56.00
C THR A 248 27.04 4.97 -57.39
N ASP A 249 26.14 5.07 -58.36
CA ASP A 249 26.41 5.50 -59.74
C ASP A 249 26.54 7.04 -59.78
N PHE A 250 27.20 7.54 -60.79
CA PHE A 250 27.47 8.99 -61.02
C PHE A 250 26.17 9.85 -61.06
N LYS A 251 25.00 9.22 -61.18
CA LYS A 251 23.71 9.89 -61.26
C LYS A 251 23.08 10.19 -59.90
N THR A 252 23.58 9.60 -58.84
CA THR A 252 23.00 9.73 -57.50
C THR A 252 24.06 10.20 -56.49
N GLU A 253 23.75 11.28 -55.81
CA GLU A 253 24.57 11.83 -54.72
C GLU A 253 23.82 11.70 -53.40
N TYR A 254 24.42 11.04 -52.41
CA TYR A 254 23.88 10.95 -51.06
C TYR A 254 24.46 12.05 -50.19
N VAL A 255 23.60 12.95 -49.73
CA VAL A 255 23.99 14.00 -48.76
C VAL A 255 23.47 13.55 -47.40
N ASN A 256 24.41 13.23 -46.52
CA ASN A 256 24.09 12.92 -45.13
C ASN A 256 23.54 14.16 -44.45
N MET A 257 22.32 14.05 -43.90
CA MET A 257 21.70 15.09 -43.03
C MET A 257 21.76 14.62 -41.59
N PRO A 258 22.84 14.93 -40.86
CA PRO A 258 22.90 14.55 -39.45
C PRO A 258 21.79 15.26 -38.71
N ARG A 259 20.89 14.49 -38.08
CA ARG A 259 19.97 15.02 -37.09
C ARG A 259 20.70 15.12 -35.75
N ASP A 260 20.83 16.33 -35.27
CA ASP A 260 21.25 16.56 -33.88
C ASP A 260 20.08 16.18 -32.96
N VAL A 261 20.01 14.89 -32.61
CA VAL A 261 18.98 14.37 -31.73
C VAL A 261 19.41 14.72 -30.30
N LYS A 262 18.88 15.84 -29.79
CA LYS A 262 19.06 16.18 -28.38
C LYS A 262 18.27 15.20 -27.53
N LEU A 263 18.98 14.30 -26.87
CA LEU A 263 18.42 13.45 -25.83
C LEU A 263 18.08 14.31 -24.61
N VAL A 264 16.99 14.02 -23.98
CA VAL A 264 16.64 14.64 -22.71
C VAL A 264 17.71 14.29 -21.67
N ASP A 265 18.15 15.25 -20.91
CA ASP A 265 19.14 15.06 -19.87
C ASP A 265 18.67 14.07 -18.81
N ALA A 266 19.55 13.17 -18.39
CA ALA A 266 19.27 12.16 -17.38
C ALA A 266 18.87 12.77 -16.03
N GLU A 267 19.34 13.97 -15.71
CA GLU A 267 18.97 14.69 -14.49
C GLU A 267 17.50 15.14 -14.52
N THR A 268 17.01 15.58 -15.66
CA THR A 268 15.60 15.95 -15.85
C THR A 268 14.70 14.74 -15.65
N ILE A 269 15.08 13.58 -16.18
CA ILE A 269 14.31 12.32 -15.98
C ILE A 269 14.29 11.93 -14.51
N LYS A 270 15.44 11.98 -13.82
CA LYS A 270 15.54 11.71 -12.38
C LYS A 270 14.71 12.69 -11.55
N PHE A 271 14.71 13.96 -11.91
CA PHE A 271 13.91 14.98 -11.23
C PHE A 271 12.42 14.66 -11.32
N MET A 272 11.92 14.34 -12.52
CA MET A 272 10.50 13.97 -12.70
C MET A 272 10.14 12.67 -11.98
N TYR A 273 11.02 11.68 -12.04
CA TYR A 273 10.88 10.43 -11.29
C TYR A 273 10.73 10.69 -9.78
N ASN A 274 11.61 11.50 -9.21
CA ASN A 274 11.58 11.86 -7.79
C ASN A 274 10.31 12.64 -7.42
N ASN A 275 9.77 13.48 -8.31
CA ASN A 275 8.51 14.19 -8.05
C ASN A 275 7.32 13.22 -7.94
N VAL A 276 7.28 12.19 -8.77
CA VAL A 276 6.25 11.15 -8.66
C VAL A 276 6.39 10.39 -7.34
N LEU A 277 7.61 10.00 -6.94
CA LEU A 277 7.85 9.31 -5.68
C LEU A 277 7.50 10.15 -4.45
N ARG A 278 7.77 11.45 -4.49
CA ARG A 278 7.37 12.38 -3.41
C ARG A 278 5.87 12.38 -3.15
N SER A 279 5.05 12.23 -4.18
CA SER A 279 3.59 12.19 -4.04
C SER A 279 3.08 10.98 -3.24
N THR A 280 3.85 9.90 -3.22
CA THR A 280 3.54 8.68 -2.44
C THR A 280 4.26 8.65 -1.09
N GLY A 281 5.21 9.55 -0.86
CA GLY A 281 6.06 9.54 0.32
C GLY A 281 7.06 8.39 0.37
N THR A 282 7.31 7.71 -0.77
CA THR A 282 8.23 6.57 -0.85
C THR A 282 9.56 7.00 -1.47
N PRO A 283 10.69 7.07 -0.71
CA PRO A 283 11.99 7.42 -1.25
C PRO A 283 12.53 6.34 -2.20
N LEU A 284 13.32 6.78 -3.20
CA LEU A 284 13.94 5.88 -4.18
C LEU A 284 14.80 4.78 -3.54
N ALA A 285 15.54 5.10 -2.48
CA ALA A 285 16.36 4.13 -1.75
C ALA A 285 15.53 2.98 -1.19
N ILE A 286 14.34 3.28 -0.65
CA ILE A 286 13.40 2.26 -0.13
C ILE A 286 12.85 1.42 -1.28
N LEU A 287 12.49 2.05 -2.39
CA LEU A 287 11.96 1.35 -3.56
C LEU A 287 12.96 0.36 -4.15
N ASN A 288 14.24 0.77 -4.25
CA ASN A 288 15.31 -0.07 -4.79
C ASN A 288 15.82 -1.12 -3.80
N GLY A 289 15.46 -1.02 -2.51
CA GLY A 289 16.02 -1.88 -1.47
C GLY A 289 17.45 -1.51 -1.04
N ASP A 290 17.99 -0.39 -1.52
CA ASP A 290 19.33 0.12 -1.20
C ASP A 290 19.21 1.24 -0.15
N TYR A 291 18.78 0.86 1.05
CA TYR A 291 18.57 1.79 2.14
C TYR A 291 19.36 1.43 3.38
N THR A 292 19.81 2.45 4.09
CA THR A 292 20.39 2.31 5.44
C THR A 292 19.29 2.13 6.47
N LYS A 293 19.65 1.62 7.66
CA LYS A 293 18.71 1.49 8.80
C LYS A 293 18.06 2.84 9.14
N ILE A 294 18.85 3.90 9.19
CA ILE A 294 18.38 5.27 9.48
C ILE A 294 17.33 5.73 8.44
N GLN A 295 17.58 5.45 7.17
CA GLN A 295 16.62 5.80 6.11
C GLN A 295 15.31 5.02 6.24
N LYS A 296 15.37 3.77 6.68
CA LYS A 296 14.18 2.96 6.91
C LYS A 296 13.39 3.45 8.12
N GLU A 297 14.04 3.77 9.22
CA GLU A 297 13.43 4.35 10.42
C GLU A 297 12.74 5.69 10.07
N ALA A 298 13.45 6.59 9.38
CA ALA A 298 12.89 7.85 8.92
C ALA A 298 11.68 7.66 7.99
N TYR A 299 11.71 6.68 7.09
CA TYR A 299 10.58 6.34 6.23
C TYR A 299 9.38 5.84 7.04
N TYR A 300 9.63 4.98 8.03
CA TYR A 300 8.60 4.45 8.91
C TYR A 300 7.91 5.59 9.69
N GLU A 301 8.68 6.42 10.37
CA GLU A 301 8.16 7.54 11.16
C GLU A 301 7.42 8.57 10.32
N HIS A 302 7.97 8.91 9.15
CA HIS A 302 7.40 9.98 8.31
C HIS A 302 6.20 9.52 7.48
N ALA A 303 6.24 8.32 6.90
CA ALA A 303 5.28 7.90 5.88
C ALA A 303 4.30 6.82 6.33
N LEU A 304 4.64 6.02 7.36
CA LEU A 304 3.84 4.85 7.73
C LEU A 304 3.15 5.01 9.09
N GLU A 305 3.83 5.51 10.10
CA GLU A 305 3.34 5.52 11.48
C GLU A 305 2.01 6.25 11.64
N ALA A 306 1.87 7.41 11.02
CA ALA A 306 0.63 8.19 11.07
C ALA A 306 -0.56 7.43 10.47
N ASP A 307 -0.35 6.77 9.33
CA ASP A 307 -1.38 5.97 8.65
C ASP A 307 -1.73 4.72 9.47
N ILE A 308 -0.74 4.06 10.07
CA ILE A 308 -0.91 2.89 10.94
C ILE A 308 -1.74 3.26 12.18
N LYS A 309 -1.38 4.37 12.84
CA LYS A 309 -2.10 4.87 14.01
C LYS A 309 -3.55 5.20 13.66
N SER A 310 -3.78 5.91 12.55
CA SER A 310 -5.12 6.29 12.12
C SER A 310 -6.00 5.08 11.81
N LEU A 311 -5.44 4.02 11.21
CA LEU A 311 -6.13 2.75 10.97
C LEU A 311 -6.60 2.12 12.29
N GLY A 312 -5.72 2.05 13.30
CA GLY A 312 -6.06 1.54 14.63
C GLY A 312 -7.17 2.33 15.31
N GLU A 313 -7.11 3.66 15.22
CA GLU A 313 -8.13 4.55 15.78
C GLU A 313 -9.50 4.39 15.11
N VAL A 314 -9.53 4.32 13.78
CA VAL A 314 -10.80 4.17 13.03
C VAL A 314 -11.42 2.80 13.28
N MET A 315 -10.63 1.73 13.30
CA MET A 315 -11.11 0.39 13.67
C MET A 315 -11.63 0.35 15.11
N THR A 316 -10.90 0.92 16.07
CA THR A 316 -11.32 1.04 17.46
C THR A 316 -12.65 1.79 17.60
N ARG A 317 -12.81 2.85 16.82
CA ARG A 317 -14.02 3.68 16.84
C ARG A 317 -15.28 2.91 16.50
N VAL A 318 -15.22 2.00 15.53
CA VAL A 318 -16.39 1.28 15.00
C VAL A 318 -16.60 -0.07 15.69
N LEU A 319 -15.52 -0.81 15.96
CA LEU A 319 -15.61 -2.18 16.49
C LEU A 319 -15.88 -2.24 17.99
N PHE A 320 -15.69 -1.14 18.72
CA PHE A 320 -15.97 -1.08 20.15
C PHE A 320 -17.07 -0.06 20.47
N THR A 321 -17.95 -0.44 21.41
CA THR A 321 -18.93 0.46 21.99
C THR A 321 -18.27 1.56 22.83
N ALA A 322 -19.00 2.64 23.16
CA ALA A 322 -18.47 3.73 24.00
C ALA A 322 -17.94 3.19 25.34
N ARG A 323 -18.71 2.30 26.00
CA ARG A 323 -18.33 1.69 27.29
C ARG A 323 -17.06 0.84 27.19
N GLU A 324 -16.91 0.06 26.12
CA GLU A 324 -15.70 -0.75 25.92
C GLU A 324 -14.46 0.12 25.68
N LYS A 325 -14.61 1.25 24.98
CA LYS A 325 -13.52 2.23 24.79
C LYS A 325 -13.13 2.90 26.10
N GLU A 326 -14.09 3.25 26.95
CA GLU A 326 -13.83 3.78 28.30
C GLU A 326 -13.08 2.76 29.17
N CYS A 327 -13.32 1.47 28.99
CA CYS A 327 -12.57 0.38 29.62
C CYS A 327 -11.16 0.18 29.03
N GLY A 328 -10.70 1.05 28.14
CA GLY A 328 -9.36 1.02 27.56
C GLY A 328 -9.16 0.08 26.38
N ASN A 329 -10.23 -0.52 25.80
CA ASN A 329 -10.09 -1.41 24.65
C ASN A 329 -9.71 -0.61 23.40
N LYS A 330 -8.64 -1.04 22.71
CA LYS A 330 -8.07 -0.43 21.52
C LYS A 330 -7.54 -1.48 20.56
N ILE A 331 -7.47 -1.13 19.29
CA ILE A 331 -6.77 -1.91 18.28
C ILE A 331 -5.46 -1.21 18.00
N LEU A 332 -4.37 -1.95 18.14
CA LEU A 332 -3.02 -1.48 17.82
C LEU A 332 -2.39 -2.39 16.79
N PHE A 333 -1.60 -1.80 15.91
CA PHE A 333 -0.82 -2.50 14.92
C PHE A 333 0.64 -2.42 15.32
N TYR A 334 1.25 -3.57 15.52
CA TYR A 334 2.65 -3.67 15.91
C TYR A 334 3.51 -3.99 14.69
N PRO A 335 4.52 -3.18 14.39
CA PRO A 335 5.53 -3.59 13.44
C PRO A 335 6.31 -4.77 14.05
N LYS A 336 6.62 -5.79 13.25
CA LYS A 336 7.57 -6.83 13.66
C LYS A 336 9.01 -6.29 13.51
N ASP A 337 9.38 -5.32 14.33
CA ASP A 337 10.70 -4.66 14.27
C ASP A 337 11.87 -5.63 14.46
N ILE A 338 11.63 -6.69 15.19
CA ILE A 338 12.61 -7.74 15.51
C ILE A 338 13.15 -8.44 14.24
N ASN A 339 12.36 -8.52 13.18
CA ASN A 339 12.79 -9.16 11.93
C ASN A 339 13.78 -8.30 11.11
N PHE A 340 13.93 -7.02 11.45
CA PHE A 340 14.83 -6.09 10.76
C PHE A 340 16.15 -5.87 11.47
N MET A 341 16.32 -6.40 12.67
CA MET A 341 17.57 -6.35 13.39
C MET A 341 18.62 -7.23 12.71
N THR A 342 19.81 -6.70 12.55
CA THR A 342 20.96 -7.52 12.14
C THR A 342 21.25 -8.58 13.21
N VAL A 343 21.95 -9.64 12.83
CA VAL A 343 22.33 -10.68 13.80
C VAL A 343 23.07 -10.09 15.01
N ASP A 344 23.95 -9.12 14.77
CA ASP A 344 24.70 -8.44 15.84
C ASP A 344 23.80 -7.63 16.78
N GLU A 345 22.78 -6.97 16.23
CA GLU A 345 21.80 -6.21 17.04
C GLU A 345 20.89 -7.16 17.83
N LYS A 346 20.49 -8.28 17.26
CA LYS A 346 19.75 -9.34 17.96
C LYS A 346 20.56 -9.91 19.12
N ILE A 347 21.86 -10.13 18.91
CA ILE A 347 22.77 -10.59 19.96
C ILE A 347 22.89 -9.54 21.09
N LYS A 348 23.07 -8.26 20.75
CA LYS A 348 23.13 -7.18 21.74
C LYS A 348 21.83 -7.04 22.53
N LEU A 349 20.68 -7.10 21.84
CA LEU A 349 19.38 -7.09 22.50
C LEU A 349 19.23 -8.28 23.45
N ALA A 350 19.61 -9.45 23.00
CA ALA A 350 19.57 -10.67 23.80
C ALA A 350 20.45 -10.60 25.05
N GLN A 351 21.66 -10.04 24.91
CA GLN A 351 22.60 -9.86 26.03
C GLN A 351 22.05 -8.93 27.12
N VAL A 352 21.20 -7.97 26.77
CA VAL A 352 20.58 -7.04 27.72
C VAL A 352 19.23 -7.56 28.24
N ALA A 353 18.40 -8.06 27.34
CA ALA A 353 17.02 -8.43 27.66
C ALA A 353 16.87 -9.77 28.37
N MET A 354 17.76 -10.75 28.13
CA MET A 354 17.73 -12.04 28.82
C MET A 354 18.08 -11.93 30.29
N PRO A 355 19.18 -11.26 30.68
CA PRO A 355 19.48 -11.07 32.11
C PRO A 355 18.44 -10.24 32.84
N ALA A 356 17.79 -9.30 32.15
CA ALA A 356 16.73 -8.47 32.69
C ALA A 356 15.39 -9.20 32.86
N GLY A 357 15.27 -10.45 32.35
CA GLY A 357 14.00 -11.18 32.37
C GLY A 357 12.92 -10.59 31.48
N ALA A 358 13.31 -9.77 30.49
CA ALA A 358 12.39 -9.11 29.58
C ALA A 358 11.91 -9.99 28.44
N LEU A 359 12.59 -11.13 28.19
CA LEU A 359 12.24 -12.10 27.15
C LEU A 359 12.10 -13.51 27.74
N THR A 360 11.11 -14.24 27.26
CA THR A 360 10.98 -15.67 27.51
C THR A 360 11.98 -16.46 26.63
N LYS A 361 12.24 -17.72 26.98
CA LYS A 361 13.12 -18.58 26.17
C LYS A 361 12.58 -18.77 24.75
N ASP A 362 11.25 -18.87 24.60
CA ASP A 362 10.62 -19.05 23.28
C ASP A 362 10.71 -17.77 22.45
N GLU A 363 10.49 -16.59 23.04
CA GLU A 363 10.66 -15.32 22.33
C GLU A 363 12.12 -15.11 21.88
N PHE A 364 13.09 -15.51 22.74
CA PHE A 364 14.50 -15.51 22.34
C PHE A 364 14.78 -16.46 21.18
N ARG A 365 14.22 -17.66 21.19
CA ARG A 365 14.37 -18.64 20.10
C ARG A 365 13.75 -18.13 18.80
N GLU A 366 12.56 -17.52 18.88
CA GLU A 366 11.86 -16.90 17.74
C GLU A 366 12.68 -15.76 17.12
N LEU A 367 13.43 -14.98 17.92
CA LEU A 367 14.34 -13.94 17.42
C LEU A 367 15.37 -14.47 16.43
N PHE A 368 15.85 -15.71 16.63
CA PHE A 368 16.83 -16.36 15.77
C PHE A 368 16.22 -17.37 14.79
N GLY A 369 14.87 -17.45 14.75
CA GLY A 369 14.15 -18.33 13.83
C GLY A 369 14.09 -19.80 14.28
N TYR A 370 14.34 -20.09 15.55
CA TYR A 370 14.17 -21.43 16.11
C TYR A 370 12.73 -21.66 16.57
N GLU A 371 12.27 -22.91 16.49
CA GLU A 371 10.96 -23.33 16.98
C GLU A 371 10.87 -23.22 18.52
N PRO A 372 9.65 -22.97 19.07
CA PRO A 372 9.43 -22.98 20.51
C PRO A 372 9.86 -24.32 21.17
N LEU A 373 10.18 -24.28 22.45
CA LEU A 373 10.50 -25.51 23.20
C LEU A 373 9.24 -26.35 23.43
N PRO A 374 9.34 -27.68 23.35
CA PRO A 374 8.22 -28.55 23.69
C PRO A 374 7.80 -28.39 25.15
N ASP A 375 6.57 -28.79 25.48
CA ASP A 375 6.01 -28.85 26.84
C ASP A 375 5.87 -27.51 27.59
N GLY A 376 5.95 -26.37 26.88
CA GLY A 376 5.73 -25.03 27.45
C GLY A 376 6.86 -24.55 28.35
N GLU A 377 8.00 -25.25 28.41
CA GLU A 377 9.19 -24.79 29.14
C GLU A 377 9.75 -23.45 28.64
N GLY A 378 9.52 -23.17 27.36
CA GLY A 378 9.96 -21.93 26.73
C GLY A 378 9.19 -20.69 27.17
N LYS A 379 8.03 -20.82 27.79
CA LYS A 379 7.21 -19.72 28.31
C LYS A 379 7.73 -19.15 29.65
N LYS A 380 8.68 -19.84 30.27
CA LYS A 380 9.31 -19.37 31.53
C LYS A 380 10.31 -18.26 31.19
N ILE A 381 10.25 -17.18 31.94
CA ILE A 381 11.25 -16.12 31.87
C ILE A 381 12.61 -16.75 32.26
N SER A 382 13.64 -16.50 31.45
CA SER A 382 14.99 -16.91 31.79
C SER A 382 15.44 -16.09 32.99
N GLN A 383 15.45 -16.70 34.15
CA GLN A 383 16.08 -16.08 35.36
C GLN A 383 17.59 -16.01 35.09
N GLY A 384 18.15 -14.81 35.24
CA GLY A 384 19.55 -14.57 34.92
C GLY A 384 20.52 -15.43 35.71
N TYR A 385 21.77 -15.45 35.31
CA TYR A 385 22.91 -16.23 35.80
C TYR A 385 23.09 -16.26 37.32
N ASN A 386 22.49 -15.34 38.10
CA ASN A 386 22.56 -15.28 39.54
C ASN A 386 21.78 -16.38 40.30
N THR A 387 20.86 -17.08 39.63
CA THR A 387 20.11 -18.18 40.25
C THR A 387 20.90 -19.50 40.31
N LEU A 388 21.92 -19.64 39.45
CA LEU A 388 22.82 -20.80 39.49
C LEU A 388 23.80 -20.77 40.67
N LEU A 389 24.08 -19.58 41.22
CA LEU A 389 24.91 -19.43 42.43
C LEU A 389 24.14 -19.73 43.70
N ASN A 390 22.81 -19.55 43.72
CA ASN A 390 22.01 -19.83 44.91
C ASN A 390 21.63 -21.31 45.05
N VAL A 391 21.63 -22.10 43.96
CA VAL A 391 21.37 -23.57 44.06
C VAL A 391 22.53 -24.30 44.68
N ASN A 392 23.76 -23.83 44.46
CA ASN A 392 24.94 -24.43 45.09
C ASN A 392 25.11 -24.09 46.57
N THR A 393 24.54 -22.95 47.05
CA THR A 393 24.58 -22.61 48.47
C THR A 393 23.58 -23.40 49.31
N ASP A 394 22.44 -23.79 48.75
CA ASP A 394 21.42 -24.61 49.43
C ASP A 394 21.82 -26.09 49.56
N GLU A 395 22.68 -26.61 48.67
CA GLU A 395 23.22 -27.97 48.75
C GLU A 395 24.40 -28.04 49.77
N GLU A 396 25.25 -27.02 49.81
CA GLU A 396 26.34 -26.97 50.79
C GLU A 396 25.88 -26.74 52.25
N GLU A 397 24.72 -26.09 52.45
CA GLU A 397 24.12 -25.96 53.79
C GLU A 397 23.42 -27.25 54.25
N LYS A 398 22.97 -28.12 53.35
CA LYS A 398 22.39 -29.42 53.72
C LYS A 398 23.45 -30.47 54.04
N GLU A 399 24.61 -30.44 53.40
CA GLU A 399 25.73 -31.35 53.73
C GLU A 399 26.49 -30.96 55.05
N LYS A 400 26.28 -29.74 55.56
CA LYS A 400 26.89 -29.32 56.83
C LYS A 400 26.01 -29.57 58.06
N ASN A 401 24.76 -30.02 57.84
CA ASN A 401 23.80 -30.31 58.93
C ASN A 401 23.41 -31.80 59.01
N GLU A 402 24.11 -32.69 58.29
CA GLU A 402 24.16 -34.13 58.52
C GLU A 402 25.53 -34.51 59.15
#